data_b318e1829a6609d7c450fb53d0b0ce7f
#
_entry.id   b318e1829a6609d7c450fb53d0b0ce7f
#
_cell.length_a   1.000
_cell.length_b   1.000
_cell.length_c   1.000
_cell.angle_alpha   90.00
_cell.angle_beta   90.00
_cell.angle_gamma   90.00
#
_symmetry.space_group_name_H-M   'P 1'
#
loop_
_entity.id
_entity.type
_entity.pdbx_description
1 polymer ?
#
loop_
_entity_poly.entity_id
_entity_poly.type
_entity_poly.pdbx_seq_one_letter_code
_entity_poly.pdbx_strand_id
1 'polypeptide(L)'
;METTYIMVKPDGVQRGLVGEIIGRFERKGLKLVGLKSMVPSEEIARKHYDVHKERPFFPGLIKFVTSGPVVCMAWEGRDAISVARKLIGSTNGREAEPGTIRGDFGMDTVSYTHLRAHETLTD
;
A
#
# COMPACT_ATOMS: atom_id res chain seq x y z
N MET A 1 15.24 -6.96 -13.85
CA MET A 1 13.90 -7.03 -13.26
C MET A 1 13.92 -6.58 -11.83
N GLU A 2 12.95 -5.77 -11.46
CA GLU A 2 12.78 -5.33 -10.08
C GLU A 2 11.53 -5.95 -9.49
N THR A 3 11.53 -6.10 -8.17
CA THR A 3 10.34 -6.49 -7.43
C THR A 3 10.00 -5.37 -6.46
N THR A 4 8.75 -4.96 -6.43
CA THR A 4 8.26 -3.96 -5.49
C THR A 4 7.17 -4.58 -4.62
N TYR A 5 7.08 -4.11 -3.38
CA TYR A 5 6.16 -4.65 -2.39
C TYR A 5 5.10 -3.62 -2.08
N ILE A 6 3.86 -3.99 -2.28
CA ILE A 6 2.71 -3.11 -2.15
C ILE A 6 1.76 -3.70 -1.11
N MET A 7 1.26 -2.87 -0.23
CA MET A 7 0.27 -3.30 0.75
C MET A 7 -1.01 -2.49 0.60
N VAL A 8 -2.14 -3.19 0.51
CA VAL A 8 -3.46 -2.56 0.62
C VAL A 8 -3.83 -2.59 2.09
N LYS A 9 -4.00 -1.43 2.69
CA LYS A 9 -4.26 -1.29 4.12
C LYS A 9 -5.72 -1.62 4.44
N PRO A 10 -6.06 -1.73 5.73
CA PRO A 10 -7.39 -2.24 6.12
C PRO A 10 -8.57 -1.50 5.51
N ASP A 11 -8.47 -0.18 5.36
CA ASP A 11 -9.59 0.58 4.79
C ASP A 11 -9.78 0.27 3.29
N GLY A 12 -8.68 0.09 2.55
CA GLY A 12 -8.79 -0.32 1.15
C GLY A 12 -9.38 -1.71 1.00
N VAL A 13 -9.01 -2.62 1.89
CA VAL A 13 -9.59 -3.96 1.90
C VAL A 13 -11.07 -3.88 2.23
N GLN A 14 -11.43 -3.13 3.26
CA GLN A 14 -12.81 -2.98 3.70
C GLN A 14 -13.68 -2.35 2.61
N ARG A 15 -13.13 -1.42 1.86
CA ARG A 15 -13.85 -0.76 0.75
C ARG A 15 -13.97 -1.64 -0.49
N GLY A 16 -13.36 -2.83 -0.48
CA GLY A 16 -13.46 -3.74 -1.61
C GLY A 16 -12.61 -3.33 -2.80
N LEU A 17 -11.50 -2.64 -2.58
CA LEU A 17 -10.67 -2.11 -3.65
C LEU A 17 -9.53 -3.04 -4.08
N VAL A 18 -9.35 -4.18 -3.43
CA VAL A 18 -8.22 -5.07 -3.71
C VAL A 18 -8.21 -5.51 -5.17
N GLY A 19 -9.36 -5.93 -5.68
CA GLY A 19 -9.43 -6.40 -7.07
C GLY A 19 -9.14 -5.30 -8.08
N GLU A 20 -9.62 -4.10 -7.82
CA GLU A 20 -9.35 -2.96 -8.70
C GLU A 20 -7.86 -2.63 -8.72
N ILE A 21 -7.23 -2.65 -7.55
CA ILE A 21 -5.80 -2.33 -7.44
C ILE A 21 -4.98 -3.39 -8.16
N ILE A 22 -5.27 -4.66 -7.94
CA ILE A 22 -4.58 -5.75 -8.63
C ILE A 22 -4.73 -5.60 -10.13
N GLY A 23 -5.96 -5.31 -10.58
CA GLY A 23 -6.22 -5.13 -12.01
C GLY A 23 -5.39 -4.02 -12.62
N ARG A 24 -5.22 -2.92 -11.92
CA ARG A 24 -4.43 -1.81 -12.45
C ARG A 24 -2.96 -2.16 -12.64
N PHE A 25 -2.38 -2.87 -11.68
CA PHE A 25 -1.00 -3.31 -11.80
C PHE A 25 -0.85 -4.35 -12.91
N GLU A 26 -1.78 -5.29 -13.01
CA GLU A 26 -1.72 -6.31 -14.06
C GLU A 26 -1.89 -5.71 -15.45
N ARG A 27 -2.84 -4.81 -15.62
CA ARG A 27 -3.08 -4.17 -16.92
C ARG A 27 -1.89 -3.32 -17.35
N LYS A 28 -1.14 -2.78 -16.39
CA LYS A 28 0.07 -2.04 -16.70
C LYS A 28 1.20 -2.93 -17.21
N GLY A 29 1.14 -4.21 -16.90
CA GLY A 29 2.13 -5.17 -17.37
C GLY A 29 3.06 -5.69 -16.28
N LEU A 30 2.78 -5.36 -15.02
CA LEU A 30 3.54 -5.93 -13.92
C LEU A 30 3.01 -7.33 -13.62
N LYS A 31 3.89 -8.19 -13.11
CA LYS A 31 3.54 -9.56 -12.80
C LYS A 31 3.41 -9.74 -11.29
N LEU A 32 2.29 -10.29 -10.87
CA LEU A 32 2.05 -10.60 -9.46
C LEU A 32 2.82 -11.87 -9.10
N VAL A 33 3.80 -11.75 -8.23
CA VAL A 33 4.65 -12.89 -7.84
C VAL A 33 4.47 -13.28 -6.37
N GLY A 34 3.73 -12.51 -5.60
CA GLY A 34 3.42 -12.85 -4.21
C GLY A 34 2.14 -12.18 -3.78
N LEU A 35 1.35 -12.88 -2.96
CA LEU A 35 0.07 -12.37 -2.49
C LEU A 35 -0.24 -13.01 -1.14
N LYS A 36 -0.54 -12.18 -0.14
CA LYS A 36 -0.85 -12.68 1.19
C LYS A 36 -1.82 -11.74 1.88
N SER A 37 -2.90 -12.30 2.44
CA SER A 37 -3.82 -11.55 3.27
C SER A 37 -3.54 -11.91 4.73
N MET A 38 -3.42 -10.90 5.57
CA MET A 38 -3.13 -11.14 6.99
C MET A 38 -3.57 -9.94 7.83
N VAL A 39 -3.76 -10.18 9.12
CA VAL A 39 -3.90 -9.10 10.09
C VAL A 39 -2.54 -8.96 10.78
N PRO A 40 -1.81 -7.87 10.56
CA PRO A 40 -0.48 -7.73 11.14
C PRO A 40 -0.56 -7.66 12.67
N SER A 41 0.39 -8.28 13.33
CA SER A 41 0.53 -8.09 14.77
C SER A 41 1.11 -6.69 15.03
N GLU A 42 0.96 -6.21 16.26
CA GLU A 42 1.52 -4.92 16.63
C GLU A 42 3.05 -4.93 16.45
N GLU A 43 3.68 -6.04 16.80
CA GLU A 43 5.12 -6.18 16.67
C GLU A 43 5.57 -6.04 15.22
N ILE A 44 4.89 -6.73 14.30
CA ILE A 44 5.20 -6.65 12.87
C ILE A 44 4.97 -5.23 12.35
N ALA A 45 3.86 -4.62 12.74
CA ALA A 45 3.53 -3.27 12.29
C ALA A 45 4.55 -2.25 12.78
N ARG A 46 4.96 -2.33 14.05
CA ARG A 46 5.96 -1.41 14.59
C ARG A 46 7.30 -1.56 13.88
N LYS A 47 7.68 -2.78 13.58
CA LYS A 47 8.93 -3.06 12.86
C LYS A 47 8.88 -2.51 11.45
N HIS A 48 7.76 -2.71 10.77
CA HIS A 48 7.57 -2.27 9.38
C HIS A 48 7.62 -0.75 9.26
N TYR A 49 7.06 -0.05 10.23
CA TYR A 49 6.98 1.42 10.22
C TYR A 49 8.00 2.08 11.16
N ASP A 50 9.08 1.39 11.49
CA ASP A 50 10.07 1.87 12.44
C ASP A 50 10.64 3.24 12.05
N VAL A 51 10.75 3.53 10.76
CA VAL A 51 11.26 4.82 10.27
C VAL A 51 10.38 5.99 10.72
N HIS A 52 9.14 5.73 11.13
CA HIS A 52 8.20 6.76 11.57
C HIS A 52 7.99 6.77 13.08
N LYS A 53 8.78 6.01 13.85
CA LYS A 53 8.50 5.81 15.28
C LYS A 53 8.51 7.09 16.10
N GLU A 54 9.21 8.12 15.63
CA GLU A 54 9.27 9.41 16.33
C GLU A 54 8.19 10.38 15.87
N ARG A 55 7.37 10.00 14.90
CA ARG A 55 6.35 10.90 14.37
C ARG A 55 5.10 10.88 15.26
N PRO A 56 4.44 12.05 15.41
CA PRO A 56 3.20 12.10 16.23
C PRO A 56 2.12 11.15 15.74
N PHE A 57 2.06 10.86 14.45
CA PHE A 57 1.03 9.98 13.89
C PHE A 57 1.32 8.49 14.08
N PHE A 58 2.50 8.15 14.62
CA PHE A 58 2.90 6.74 14.69
C PHE A 58 1.92 5.84 15.47
N PRO A 59 1.47 6.22 16.69
CA PRO A 59 0.53 5.35 17.41
C PRO A 59 -0.77 5.12 16.66
N GLY A 60 -1.29 6.16 16.00
CA GLY A 60 -2.50 6.03 15.20
C GLY A 60 -2.29 5.13 13.99
N LEU A 61 -1.14 5.24 13.35
CA LEU A 61 -0.80 4.39 12.21
C LEU A 61 -0.74 2.92 12.63
N ILE A 62 -0.10 2.61 13.76
CA ILE A 62 -0.01 1.25 14.25
C ILE A 62 -1.39 0.70 14.58
N LYS A 63 -2.22 1.49 15.26
CA LYS A 63 -3.58 1.08 15.58
C LYS A 63 -4.37 0.80 14.33
N PHE A 64 -4.25 1.66 13.34
CA PHE A 64 -4.98 1.50 12.09
C PHE A 64 -4.56 0.24 11.33
N VAL A 65 -3.24 0.05 11.16
CA VAL A 65 -2.71 -1.06 10.37
C VAL A 65 -3.04 -2.42 11.00
N THR A 66 -3.16 -2.46 12.33
CA THR A 66 -3.50 -3.69 13.04
C THR A 66 -4.99 -3.88 13.24
N SER A 67 -5.82 -2.96 12.73
CA SER A 67 -7.26 -2.99 13.00
C SER A 67 -8.03 -3.98 12.12
N GLY A 68 -7.42 -4.52 11.10
CA GLY A 68 -8.08 -5.45 10.19
C GLY A 68 -7.11 -6.05 9.18
N PRO A 69 -7.63 -6.87 8.26
CA PRO A 69 -6.77 -7.51 7.27
C PRO A 69 -6.13 -6.50 6.31
N VAL A 70 -4.90 -6.80 5.94
CA VAL A 70 -4.21 -6.12 4.86
C VAL A 70 -3.92 -7.14 3.76
N VAL A 71 -3.69 -6.66 2.54
CA VAL A 71 -3.25 -7.53 1.46
C VAL A 71 -1.86 -7.09 1.04
N CYS A 72 -0.90 -8.00 1.19
CA CYS A 72 0.48 -7.74 0.85
C CYS A 72 0.78 -8.39 -0.49
N MET A 73 1.42 -7.65 -1.39
CA MET A 73 1.67 -8.11 -2.74
C MET A 73 3.13 -7.86 -3.10
N ALA A 74 3.66 -8.73 -3.96
CA ALA A 74 4.95 -8.52 -4.59
C ALA A 74 4.72 -8.47 -6.09
N TRP A 75 5.18 -7.40 -6.71
CA TRP A 75 5.02 -7.16 -8.15
C TRP A 75 6.39 -7.08 -8.82
N GLU A 76 6.53 -7.74 -9.94
CA GLU A 76 7.79 -7.82 -10.66
C GLU A 76 7.66 -7.23 -12.04
N GLY A 77 8.68 -6.49 -12.46
CA GLY A 77 8.72 -5.94 -13.81
C GLY A 77 9.90 -5.01 -13.99
N ARG A 78 10.07 -4.53 -15.21
CA ARG A 78 11.07 -3.53 -15.50
C ARG A 78 10.66 -2.22 -14.81
N ASP A 79 11.59 -1.64 -14.05
CA ASP A 79 11.34 -0.39 -13.33
C ASP A 79 10.10 -0.47 -12.43
N ALA A 80 9.88 -1.64 -11.81
CA ALA A 80 8.65 -1.89 -11.06
C ALA A 80 8.41 -0.86 -9.97
N ILE A 81 9.46 -0.41 -9.29
CA ILE A 81 9.31 0.55 -8.19
C ILE A 81 8.76 1.88 -8.70
N SER A 82 9.39 2.44 -9.76
CA SER A 82 8.94 3.72 -10.27
C SER A 82 7.58 3.63 -10.96
N VAL A 83 7.33 2.52 -11.66
CA VAL A 83 6.03 2.30 -12.30
C VAL A 83 4.93 2.18 -11.27
N ALA A 84 5.17 1.42 -10.20
CA ALA A 84 4.19 1.29 -9.12
C ALA A 84 3.88 2.63 -8.47
N ARG A 85 4.90 3.45 -8.23
CA ARG A 85 4.69 4.78 -7.65
C ARG A 85 3.82 5.66 -8.53
N LYS A 86 4.02 5.59 -9.85
CA LYS A 86 3.19 6.36 -10.79
C LYS A 86 1.75 5.87 -10.78
N LEU A 87 1.54 4.57 -10.69
CA LEU A 87 0.19 4.01 -10.63
C LEU A 87 -0.52 4.41 -9.35
N ILE A 88 0.20 4.44 -8.23
CA ILE A 88 -0.38 4.75 -6.92
C ILE A 88 -0.71 6.24 -6.81
N GLY A 89 0.19 7.09 -7.27
CA GLY A 89 -0.01 8.53 -7.21
C GLY A 89 0.55 9.15 -5.93
N SER A 90 0.41 10.47 -5.82
CA SER A 90 0.95 11.21 -4.69
C SER A 90 0.28 10.80 -3.39
N THR A 91 0.99 10.99 -2.29
CA THR A 91 0.51 10.59 -0.96
C THR A 91 -0.81 11.27 -0.59
N ASN A 92 -0.98 12.53 -0.99
CA ASN A 92 -2.23 13.24 -0.73
C ASN A 92 -3.24 12.87 -1.81
N GLY A 93 -4.27 12.09 -1.44
CA GLY A 93 -5.28 11.63 -2.39
C GLY A 93 -6.02 12.75 -3.07
N ARG A 94 -6.24 13.89 -2.37
CA ARG A 94 -6.93 15.03 -2.98
C ARG A 94 -6.11 15.67 -4.08
N GLU A 95 -4.79 15.62 -3.98
CA GLU A 95 -3.89 16.26 -4.92
C GLU A 95 -3.35 15.28 -5.96
N ALA A 96 -3.59 13.99 -5.75
CA ALA A 96 -3.11 12.99 -6.69
C ALA A 96 -3.86 13.11 -8.01
N GLU A 97 -3.13 12.86 -9.10
CA GLU A 97 -3.71 12.97 -10.43
C GLU A 97 -4.84 11.97 -10.62
N PRO A 98 -5.93 12.39 -11.28
CA PRO A 98 -6.97 11.43 -11.68
C PRO A 98 -6.36 10.34 -12.53
N GLY A 99 -6.83 9.12 -12.36
CA GLY A 99 -6.27 7.96 -13.04
C GLY A 99 -5.27 7.20 -12.20
N THR A 100 -4.69 7.83 -11.19
CA THR A 100 -3.88 7.11 -10.22
C THR A 100 -4.79 6.48 -9.17
N ILE A 101 -4.27 5.51 -8.45
CA ILE A 101 -5.08 4.82 -7.43
C ILE A 101 -5.51 5.82 -6.35
N ARG A 102 -4.58 6.62 -5.84
CA ARG A 102 -4.92 7.60 -4.81
C ARG A 102 -5.77 8.73 -5.37
N GLY A 103 -5.57 9.11 -6.63
CA GLY A 103 -6.39 10.14 -7.26
C GLY A 103 -7.84 9.71 -7.43
N ASP A 104 -8.05 8.44 -7.72
CA ASP A 104 -9.40 7.92 -7.93
C ASP A 104 -10.12 7.54 -6.64
N PHE A 105 -9.38 7.08 -5.63
CA PHE A 105 -10.00 6.49 -4.44
C PHE A 105 -9.61 7.13 -3.13
N GLY A 106 -8.51 7.88 -3.07
CA GLY A 106 -8.05 8.51 -1.84
C GLY A 106 -8.58 9.91 -1.73
N MET A 107 -8.89 10.36 -0.51
CA MET A 107 -9.41 11.72 -0.29
C MET A 107 -8.52 12.55 0.61
N ASP A 108 -7.74 11.91 1.47
CA ASP A 108 -7.12 12.61 2.59
C ASP A 108 -5.70 12.14 2.81
N THR A 109 -4.77 13.06 3.09
CA THR A 109 -3.39 12.69 3.37
C THR A 109 -3.23 12.07 4.74
N VAL A 110 -3.99 12.53 5.72
CA VAL A 110 -3.94 11.93 7.05
C VAL A 110 -4.69 10.63 7.09
N SER A 111 -5.43 10.40 6.06
CA SER A 111 -6.10 9.13 5.93
C SER A 111 -5.06 8.04 5.86
N TYR A 112 -5.40 6.95 6.44
CA TYR A 112 -4.54 5.79 6.39
C TYR A 112 -4.84 4.92 5.16
N THR A 113 -5.41 5.51 4.12
CA THR A 113 -5.68 4.84 2.85
C THR A 113 -4.43 4.80 1.98
N HIS A 114 -3.29 4.60 2.57
CA HIS A 114 -2.04 4.58 1.85
C HIS A 114 -1.75 3.23 1.25
N LEU A 115 -1.11 3.25 0.09
CA LEU A 115 -0.39 2.12 -0.46
C LEU A 115 1.09 2.43 -0.33
N ARG A 116 1.85 1.44 0.06
CA ARG A 116 3.28 1.60 0.18
C ARG A 116 3.99 0.76 -0.86
N ALA A 117 4.90 1.40 -1.59
CA ALA A 117 5.70 0.73 -2.59
C ALA A 117 7.03 0.31 -1.98
N HIS A 118 7.57 -0.77 -2.47
CA HIS A 118 8.90 -1.31 -2.19
C HIS A 118 9.23 -1.49 -0.72
N GLU A 119 8.24 -1.64 0.12
CA GLU A 119 8.46 -2.00 1.51
C GLU A 119 8.22 -3.47 1.68
N THR A 120 9.12 -4.12 2.40
CA THR A 120 9.02 -5.55 2.66
C THR A 120 8.37 -5.77 4.00
N LEU A 121 7.28 -6.54 4.00
CA LEU A 121 6.74 -7.07 5.23
C LEU A 121 7.48 -8.34 5.52
N THR A 122 8.35 -8.27 6.51
CA THR A 122 9.04 -9.49 6.92
C THR A 122 8.10 -10.28 7.81
N ASP A 123 8.10 -11.53 7.57
CA ASP A 123 7.25 -12.44 8.33
C ASP A 123 7.74 -12.66 9.73
#